data_b5de8991fee6e1e0da6407d5533ec7b8
#
_entry.id   b5de8991fee6e1e0da6407d5533ec7b8
#
_cell.length_a   1.000
_cell.length_b   1.000
_cell.length_c   1.000
_cell.angle_alpha   90.00
_cell.angle_beta   90.00
_cell.angle_gamma   90.00
#
_symmetry.space_group_name_H-M   'P 1'
#
loop_
_entity.id
_entity.type
_entity.pdbx_description
1 polymer ?
#
loop_
_entity_poly.entity_id
_entity_poly.type
_entity_poly.pdbx_seq_one_letter_code
_entity_poly.pdbx_strand_id
1 'polypeptide(L)'
;MFEGVFKTSIIGRATGTRVVDIKVHNLRDWSDDNYKSVDDRPFGGGAGMVMRVDVVERAIKELKNSRTQELKTRVILMDTKGKMYDQKVHRVHEHLADEVYSIGPYVLSGGELPVMVVVDSLCRLLPGVLGNSESLKEESYSEEMEIEYPQYTRPAEYKGWKVPEVLLSGDHKKIEAWRKKR
;
A
#
# COMPACT_ATOMS: atom_id res chain seq x y z
N MET A 1 -5.47 -0.76 -15.00
CA MET A 1 -5.83 -0.79 -13.56
C MET A 1 -4.98 0.22 -12.77
N PHE A 2 -3.65 0.12 -12.76
CA PHE A 2 -2.74 1.01 -12.02
C PHE A 2 -2.85 2.50 -12.35
N GLU A 3 -3.06 2.87 -13.61
CA GLU A 3 -3.11 4.27 -14.03
C GLU A 3 -4.19 5.09 -13.32
N GLY A 4 -5.36 4.49 -13.08
CA GLY A 4 -6.45 5.16 -12.38
C GLY A 4 -6.10 5.52 -10.93
N VAL A 5 -5.28 4.71 -10.26
CA VAL A 5 -4.87 4.92 -8.88
C VAL A 5 -3.63 5.81 -8.82
N PHE A 6 -2.58 5.48 -9.58
CA PHE A 6 -1.27 6.15 -9.46
C PHE A 6 -1.20 7.53 -10.12
N LYS A 7 -2.15 7.86 -11.01
CA LYS A 7 -2.21 9.19 -11.64
C LYS A 7 -3.23 10.14 -10.98
N THR A 8 -3.89 9.72 -9.91
CA THR A 8 -4.95 10.52 -9.27
C THR A 8 -4.63 10.83 -7.80
N SER A 9 -5.36 11.83 -7.25
CA SER A 9 -5.33 12.19 -5.83
C SER A 9 -3.92 12.46 -5.28
N ILE A 10 -3.61 11.99 -4.10
CA ILE A 10 -2.35 12.22 -3.37
C ILE A 10 -1.16 11.59 -4.09
N ILE A 11 -1.30 10.35 -4.56
CA ILE A 11 -0.24 9.64 -5.29
C ILE A 11 0.07 10.36 -6.61
N GLY A 12 -0.95 10.76 -7.38
CA GLY A 12 -0.78 11.50 -8.62
C GLY A 12 -0.04 12.83 -8.43
N ARG A 13 -0.30 13.53 -7.32
CA ARG A 13 0.44 14.75 -6.95
C ARG A 13 1.89 14.44 -6.59
N ALA A 14 2.15 13.42 -5.77
CA ALA A 14 3.48 13.00 -5.37
C ALA A 14 4.33 12.59 -6.57
N THR A 15 3.74 11.90 -7.55
CA THR A 15 4.39 11.55 -8.82
C THR A 15 4.65 12.81 -9.67
N GLY A 16 3.69 13.71 -9.77
CA GLY A 16 3.81 14.97 -10.51
C GLY A 16 4.90 15.91 -9.96
N THR A 17 5.10 15.92 -8.64
CA THR A 17 6.15 16.69 -7.96
C THR A 17 7.48 15.93 -7.85
N ARG A 18 7.57 14.72 -8.41
CA ARG A 18 8.75 13.85 -8.39
C ARG A 18 9.25 13.45 -7.00
N VAL A 19 8.39 13.49 -5.99
CA VAL A 19 8.66 12.91 -4.66
C VAL A 19 8.68 11.39 -4.76
N VAL A 20 7.85 10.83 -5.66
CA VAL A 20 7.76 9.39 -5.94
C VAL A 20 7.86 9.18 -7.46
N ASP A 21 8.62 8.17 -7.88
CA ASP A 21 8.65 7.69 -9.27
C ASP A 21 8.08 6.27 -9.32
N ILE A 22 6.88 6.12 -9.90
CA ILE A 22 6.19 4.84 -10.02
C ILE A 22 6.22 4.40 -11.49
N LYS A 23 6.85 3.27 -11.76
CA LYS A 23 6.91 2.64 -13.08
C LYS A 23 6.16 1.32 -13.07
N VAL A 24 5.18 1.20 -13.95
CA VAL A 24 4.44 -0.04 -14.16
C VAL A 24 5.00 -0.74 -15.38
N HIS A 25 5.45 -1.97 -15.19
CA HIS A 25 6.04 -2.79 -16.25
C HIS A 25 5.09 -3.93 -16.61
N ASN A 26 5.05 -4.28 -17.90
CA ASN A 26 4.30 -5.43 -18.36
C ASN A 26 5.20 -6.68 -18.32
N LEU A 27 4.87 -7.65 -17.46
CA LEU A 27 5.65 -8.87 -17.30
C LEU A 27 5.82 -9.64 -18.62
N ARG A 28 4.92 -9.49 -19.58
CA ARG A 28 5.01 -10.12 -20.90
C ARG A 28 6.21 -9.66 -21.72
N ASP A 29 6.79 -8.53 -21.39
CA ASP A 29 7.99 -8.00 -22.11
C ASP A 29 9.22 -8.87 -21.87
N TRP A 30 9.24 -9.68 -20.81
CA TRP A 30 10.30 -10.63 -20.47
C TRP A 30 10.01 -12.09 -20.88
N SER A 31 8.92 -12.34 -21.59
CA SER A 31 8.64 -13.67 -22.12
C SER A 31 9.30 -13.88 -23.48
N ASP A 32 9.97 -15.03 -23.65
CA ASP A 32 10.71 -15.37 -24.87
C ASP A 32 9.85 -16.07 -25.92
N ASP A 33 8.67 -16.56 -25.54
CA ASP A 33 7.80 -17.27 -26.48
C ASP A 33 6.96 -16.31 -27.32
N ASN A 34 6.51 -16.80 -28.48
CA ASN A 34 5.72 -16.01 -29.42
C ASN A 34 4.36 -15.54 -28.87
N TYR A 35 3.82 -16.24 -27.89
CA TYR A 35 2.53 -15.93 -27.25
C TYR A 35 2.66 -14.96 -26.08
N LYS A 36 3.91 -14.61 -25.69
CA LYS A 36 4.19 -13.76 -24.52
C LYS A 36 3.57 -14.33 -23.24
N SER A 37 3.70 -15.65 -23.06
CA SER A 37 3.15 -16.37 -21.91
C SER A 37 3.89 -16.02 -20.62
N VAL A 38 3.14 -15.71 -19.55
CA VAL A 38 3.68 -15.37 -18.24
C VAL A 38 3.27 -16.37 -17.16
N ASP A 39 2.40 -17.31 -17.52
CA ASP A 39 1.85 -18.36 -16.66
C ASP A 39 1.76 -19.67 -17.43
N ASP A 40 1.65 -20.80 -16.72
CA ASP A 40 1.50 -22.14 -17.28
C ASP A 40 0.76 -23.05 -16.29
N ARG A 41 0.41 -24.24 -16.73
CA ARG A 41 -0.27 -25.26 -15.92
C ARG A 41 0.63 -25.74 -14.77
N PRO A 42 0.08 -25.95 -13.57
CA PRO A 42 0.88 -26.47 -12.46
C PRO A 42 1.33 -27.92 -12.72
N PHE A 43 2.57 -28.23 -12.33
CA PHE A 43 3.02 -29.61 -12.27
C PHE A 43 2.16 -30.43 -11.28
N GLY A 44 1.85 -31.65 -11.65
CA GLY A 44 0.94 -32.49 -10.87
C GLY A 44 -0.54 -32.31 -11.21
N GLY A 45 -0.87 -31.41 -12.13
CA GLY A 45 -2.23 -31.12 -12.55
C GLY A 45 -2.98 -30.20 -11.59
N GLY A 46 -4.26 -30.00 -11.86
CA GLY A 46 -5.14 -29.12 -11.09
C GLY A 46 -5.73 -27.99 -11.95
N ALA A 47 -6.68 -27.27 -11.37
CA ALA A 47 -7.30 -26.12 -12.00
C ALA A 47 -6.42 -24.87 -11.82
N GLY A 48 -6.49 -23.95 -12.80
CA GLY A 48 -5.79 -22.67 -12.76
C GLY A 48 -4.43 -22.69 -13.44
N MET A 49 -3.73 -21.57 -13.34
CA MET A 49 -2.42 -21.30 -13.92
C MET A 49 -1.47 -20.79 -12.83
N VAL A 50 -0.18 -21.05 -12.99
CA VAL A 50 0.87 -20.61 -12.09
C VAL A 50 1.83 -19.74 -12.87
N MET A 51 2.25 -18.64 -12.28
CA MET A 51 3.20 -17.69 -12.87
C MET A 51 4.53 -18.38 -13.16
N ARG A 52 5.09 -18.14 -14.33
CA ARG A 52 6.37 -18.71 -14.78
C ARG A 52 7.52 -18.04 -14.07
N VAL A 53 8.27 -18.82 -13.32
CA VAL A 53 9.41 -18.33 -12.51
C VAL A 53 10.54 -17.75 -13.36
N ASP A 54 10.79 -18.32 -14.54
CA ASP A 54 11.83 -17.84 -15.47
C ASP A 54 11.55 -16.43 -16.00
N VAL A 55 10.28 -16.11 -16.28
CA VAL A 55 9.85 -14.78 -16.72
C VAL A 55 9.98 -13.77 -15.60
N VAL A 56 9.52 -14.13 -14.39
CA VAL A 56 9.62 -13.29 -13.20
C VAL A 56 11.08 -13.01 -12.83
N GLU A 57 11.94 -14.04 -12.86
CA GLU A 57 13.36 -13.90 -12.55
C GLU A 57 14.06 -12.94 -13.52
N ARG A 58 13.79 -13.06 -14.83
CA ARG A 58 14.35 -12.14 -15.83
C ARG A 58 13.93 -10.70 -15.60
N ALA A 59 12.65 -10.48 -15.33
CA ALA A 59 12.13 -9.15 -15.01
C ALA A 59 12.85 -8.55 -13.79
N ILE A 60 12.93 -9.30 -12.69
CA ILE A 60 13.58 -8.85 -11.46
C ILE A 60 15.07 -8.54 -11.70
N LYS A 61 15.80 -9.42 -12.39
CA LYS A 61 17.23 -9.23 -12.70
C LYS A 61 17.46 -7.96 -13.52
N GLU A 62 16.70 -7.76 -14.58
CA GLU A 62 16.84 -6.59 -15.43
C GLU A 62 16.50 -5.30 -14.68
N LEU A 63 15.38 -5.28 -13.94
CA LEU A 63 14.97 -4.12 -13.16
C LEU A 63 15.95 -3.79 -12.01
N LYS A 64 16.56 -4.80 -11.38
CA LYS A 64 17.63 -4.58 -10.40
C LYS A 64 18.90 -3.99 -11.06
N ASN A 65 19.28 -4.50 -12.22
CA ASN A 65 20.48 -4.05 -12.94
C ASN A 65 20.33 -2.66 -13.56
N SER A 66 19.12 -2.25 -13.91
CA SER A 66 18.85 -0.93 -14.50
C SER A 66 18.94 0.23 -13.49
N ARG A 67 19.05 -0.06 -12.20
CA ARG A 67 19.17 0.94 -11.13
C ARG A 67 20.64 1.17 -10.78
N THR A 68 20.98 2.42 -10.44
CA THR A 68 22.31 2.76 -9.90
C THR A 68 22.55 1.98 -8.61
N GLN A 69 23.73 1.39 -8.45
CA GLN A 69 24.13 0.49 -7.36
C GLN A 69 24.00 1.09 -5.93
N GLU A 70 23.77 2.39 -5.81
CA GLU A 70 23.66 3.10 -4.52
C GLU A 70 22.30 2.93 -3.82
N LEU A 71 21.26 2.49 -4.52
CA LEU A 71 19.91 2.37 -3.95
C LEU A 71 19.67 0.95 -3.44
N LYS A 72 19.34 0.83 -2.15
CA LYS A 72 18.83 -0.44 -1.57
C LYS A 72 17.53 -0.83 -2.28
N THR A 73 17.58 -1.85 -3.11
CA THR A 73 16.42 -2.38 -3.82
C THR A 73 15.81 -3.50 -3.00
N ARG A 74 14.49 -3.48 -2.82
CA ARG A 74 13.71 -4.57 -2.22
C ARG A 74 12.72 -5.09 -3.24
N VAL A 75 12.52 -6.39 -3.25
CA VAL A 75 11.49 -7.08 -4.03
C VAL A 75 10.41 -7.54 -3.07
N ILE A 76 9.19 -7.08 -3.28
CA ILE A 76 8.04 -7.45 -2.46
C ILE A 76 7.09 -8.28 -3.31
N LEU A 77 6.76 -9.48 -2.84
CA LEU A 77 5.76 -10.35 -3.43
C LEU A 77 4.45 -10.26 -2.63
N MET A 78 3.36 -10.01 -3.31
CA MET A 78 2.02 -10.09 -2.72
C MET A 78 1.45 -11.48 -2.89
N ASP A 79 1.27 -12.21 -1.78
CA ASP A 79 0.75 -13.58 -1.76
C ASP A 79 -0.13 -13.80 -0.52
N THR A 80 -1.17 -14.64 -0.65
CA THR A 80 -2.07 -14.96 0.48
C THR A 80 -1.37 -15.71 1.62
N LYS A 81 -0.22 -16.34 1.36
CA LYS A 81 0.61 -17.03 2.36
C LYS A 81 1.62 -16.11 3.03
N GLY A 82 1.71 -14.84 2.58
CA GLY A 82 2.60 -13.83 3.14
C GLY A 82 2.24 -13.43 4.56
N LYS A 83 3.15 -12.71 5.21
CA LYS A 83 2.85 -12.04 6.47
C LYS A 83 1.75 -11.02 6.26
N MET A 84 0.86 -10.86 7.26
CA MET A 84 -0.12 -9.78 7.24
C MET A 84 0.61 -8.43 7.15
N TYR A 85 0.28 -7.65 6.13
CA TYR A 85 0.79 -6.31 5.97
C TYR A 85 0.11 -5.38 6.98
N ASP A 86 0.89 -4.79 7.87
CA ASP A 86 0.47 -3.74 8.78
C ASP A 86 1.50 -2.59 8.77
N GLN A 87 1.19 -1.47 9.40
CA GLN A 87 2.10 -0.32 9.46
C GLN A 87 3.39 -0.57 10.24
N LYS A 88 3.46 -1.63 11.06
CA LYS A 88 4.62 -1.99 11.88
C LYS A 88 5.61 -2.90 11.16
N VAL A 89 5.24 -3.45 10.00
CA VAL A 89 6.06 -4.44 9.29
C VAL A 89 7.13 -3.78 8.44
N HIS A 90 8.32 -3.68 9.02
CA HIS A 90 9.58 -3.52 8.32
C HIS A 90 10.54 -4.59 8.81
N ARG A 91 10.65 -5.71 8.12
CA ARG A 91 11.85 -6.60 8.05
C ARG A 91 11.51 -8.01 7.59
N VAL A 92 12.26 -8.47 6.62
CA VAL A 92 13.32 -9.48 6.46
C VAL A 92 12.97 -10.80 5.74
N HIS A 93 13.74 -11.08 4.69
CA HIS A 93 14.52 -12.24 4.19
C HIS A 93 13.93 -13.18 3.13
N GLU A 94 14.67 -13.29 2.23
CA GLU A 94 15.43 -14.12 1.24
C GLU A 94 14.65 -15.16 0.44
N HIS A 95 14.68 -14.90 -0.86
CA HIS A 95 14.76 -15.73 -2.07
C HIS A 95 14.59 -14.78 -3.27
N LEU A 96 13.79 -15.03 -4.30
CA LEU A 96 13.54 -14.07 -5.40
C LEU A 96 12.83 -12.80 -4.92
N ALA A 97 12.03 -12.91 -3.88
CA ALA A 97 11.44 -11.78 -3.16
C ALA A 97 12.14 -11.61 -1.81
N ASP A 98 12.47 -10.36 -1.49
CA ASP A 98 13.03 -10.02 -0.18
C ASP A 98 11.97 -10.10 0.92
N GLU A 99 10.69 -9.86 0.57
CA GLU A 99 9.57 -9.87 1.50
C GLU A 99 8.29 -10.39 0.81
N VAL A 100 7.46 -11.11 1.58
CA VAL A 100 6.16 -11.63 1.11
C VAL A 100 5.06 -11.16 2.04
N TYR A 101 4.08 -10.43 1.49
CA TYR A 101 2.97 -9.85 2.26
C TYR A 101 1.61 -10.29 1.76
N SER A 102 0.67 -10.39 2.71
CA SER A 102 -0.78 -10.53 2.49
C SER A 102 -1.51 -9.31 3.05
N ILE A 103 -2.55 -8.84 2.38
CA ILE A 103 -3.40 -7.75 2.88
C ILE A 103 -4.68 -8.25 3.58
N GLY A 104 -4.86 -9.55 3.71
CA GLY A 104 -6.03 -10.11 4.40
C GLY A 104 -6.23 -11.60 4.14
N PRO A 105 -7.04 -12.28 4.97
CA PRO A 105 -7.34 -13.70 4.86
C PRO A 105 -8.42 -13.97 3.79
N TYR A 106 -8.20 -13.52 2.56
CA TYR A 106 -9.08 -13.72 1.40
C TYR A 106 -8.27 -13.80 0.12
N VAL A 107 -8.85 -14.39 -0.92
CA VAL A 107 -8.23 -14.52 -2.23
C VAL A 107 -8.78 -13.45 -3.17
N LEU A 108 -7.89 -12.79 -3.89
CA LEU A 108 -8.20 -11.83 -4.95
C LEU A 108 -7.90 -12.42 -6.32
N SER A 109 -8.40 -11.78 -7.39
CA SER A 109 -8.17 -12.21 -8.77
C SER A 109 -6.69 -12.09 -9.19
N GLY A 110 -5.90 -11.23 -8.52
CA GLY A 110 -4.49 -10.99 -8.80
C GLY A 110 -3.82 -10.11 -7.74
N GLY A 111 -2.52 -9.89 -7.89
CA GLY A 111 -1.70 -9.10 -6.97
C GLY A 111 -1.79 -7.58 -7.16
N GLU A 112 -2.51 -7.08 -8.16
CA GLU A 112 -2.54 -5.67 -8.51
C GLU A 112 -3.16 -4.80 -7.40
N LEU A 113 -4.30 -5.23 -6.84
CA LEU A 113 -4.96 -4.51 -5.74
C LEU A 113 -4.11 -4.48 -4.47
N PRO A 114 -3.54 -5.62 -3.99
CA PRO A 114 -2.59 -5.59 -2.89
C PRO A 114 -1.41 -4.65 -3.10
N VAL A 115 -0.81 -4.64 -4.28
CA VAL A 115 0.30 -3.73 -4.61
C VAL A 115 -0.16 -2.27 -4.50
N MET A 116 -1.35 -1.92 -4.99
CA MET A 116 -1.88 -0.56 -4.88
C MET A 116 -2.07 -0.14 -3.42
N VAL A 117 -2.59 -1.03 -2.56
CA VAL A 117 -2.73 -0.77 -1.12
C VAL A 117 -1.37 -0.48 -0.46
N VAL A 118 -0.37 -1.32 -0.73
CA VAL A 118 0.98 -1.15 -0.18
C VAL A 118 1.62 0.14 -0.69
N VAL A 119 1.53 0.44 -1.98
CA VAL A 119 2.09 1.68 -2.55
C VAL A 119 1.41 2.91 -1.96
N ASP A 120 0.08 2.93 -1.84
CA ASP A 120 -0.64 4.06 -1.25
C ASP A 120 -0.20 4.30 0.20
N SER A 121 -0.21 3.25 1.03
CA SER A 121 0.17 3.34 2.44
C SER A 121 1.61 3.82 2.65
N LEU A 122 2.56 3.38 1.82
CA LEU A 122 3.95 3.80 1.89
C LEU A 122 4.15 5.24 1.38
N CYS A 123 3.51 5.62 0.27
CA CYS A 123 3.63 6.96 -0.30
C CYS A 123 3.20 8.04 0.70
N ARG A 124 2.15 7.79 1.49
CA ARG A 124 1.66 8.74 2.50
C ARG A 124 2.67 9.07 3.59
N LEU A 125 3.60 8.14 3.89
CA LEU A 125 4.65 8.33 4.91
C LEU A 125 5.81 9.19 4.41
N LEU A 126 5.91 9.43 3.11
CA LEU A 126 7.00 10.23 2.56
C LEU A 126 6.78 11.74 2.81
N PRO A 127 7.84 12.47 3.21
CA PRO A 127 7.75 13.90 3.41
C PRO A 127 7.27 14.63 2.14
N GLY A 128 6.31 15.55 2.29
CA GLY A 128 5.77 16.35 1.19
C GLY A 128 4.65 15.69 0.37
N VAL A 129 4.29 14.44 0.65
CA VAL A 129 3.16 13.77 -0.01
C VAL A 129 1.82 14.21 0.58
N LEU A 130 1.70 14.24 1.90
CA LEU A 130 0.53 14.81 2.57
C LEU A 130 0.70 16.32 2.75
N GLY A 131 -0.39 17.07 2.61
CA GLY A 131 -0.39 18.51 2.78
C GLY A 131 -0.14 18.99 4.23
N ASN A 132 -0.40 18.12 5.20
CA ASN A 132 -0.14 18.37 6.62
C ASN A 132 0.48 17.11 7.24
N SER A 133 1.74 17.19 7.65
CA SER A 133 2.45 16.08 8.31
C SER A 133 1.93 15.76 9.72
N GLU A 134 1.25 16.70 10.37
CA GLU A 134 0.64 16.48 11.68
C GLU A 134 -0.52 15.48 11.63
N SER A 135 -1.18 15.35 10.46
CA SER A 135 -2.25 14.35 10.29
C SER A 135 -1.77 12.93 10.56
N LEU A 136 -0.52 12.62 10.27
CA LEU A 136 0.05 11.27 10.52
C LEU A 136 0.16 10.93 12.01
N LYS A 137 0.26 11.93 12.88
CA LYS A 137 0.40 11.72 14.33
C LYS A 137 -0.91 11.29 14.99
N GLU A 138 -2.02 11.79 14.48
CA GLU A 138 -3.37 11.55 15.04
C GLU A 138 -4.14 10.44 14.29
N GLU A 139 -3.54 9.83 13.27
CA GLU A 139 -4.17 8.76 12.51
C GLU A 139 -4.15 7.42 13.25
N SER A 140 -5.11 6.56 12.94
CA SER A 140 -5.14 5.17 13.40
C SER A 140 -3.84 4.45 13.02
N TYR A 141 -3.38 3.56 13.90
CA TYR A 141 -2.13 2.80 13.76
C TYR A 141 -0.86 3.65 13.75
N SER A 142 -0.90 4.89 14.25
CA SER A 142 0.30 5.67 14.54
C SER A 142 1.06 5.10 15.74
N GLU A 143 2.29 5.61 15.98
CA GLU A 143 3.10 5.16 17.14
C GLU A 143 2.41 5.43 18.49
N GLU A 144 1.55 6.46 18.57
CA GLU A 144 0.88 6.89 19.78
C GLU A 144 -0.54 6.34 19.93
N MET A 145 -1.17 5.88 18.82
CA MET A 145 -2.58 5.46 18.81
C MET A 145 -2.82 4.22 17.96
N GLU A 146 -3.52 3.23 18.50
CA GLU A 146 -3.96 2.06 17.73
C GLU A 146 -5.14 2.40 16.81
N ILE A 147 -6.10 3.17 17.30
CA ILE A 147 -7.26 3.63 16.54
C ILE A 147 -7.53 5.09 16.93
N GLU A 148 -7.74 5.95 15.92
CA GLU A 148 -8.07 7.36 16.16
C GLU A 148 -9.45 7.52 16.83
N TYR A 149 -9.65 8.66 17.48
CA TYR A 149 -10.94 9.03 18.05
C TYR A 149 -11.97 9.35 16.95
N PRO A 150 -13.29 9.24 17.22
CA PRO A 150 -14.32 9.55 16.24
C PRO A 150 -14.25 10.98 15.75
N GLN A 151 -14.19 11.15 14.44
CA GLN A 151 -14.18 12.45 13.77
C GLN A 151 -15.61 12.88 13.44
N TYR A 152 -15.93 14.16 13.65
CA TYR A 152 -17.24 14.75 13.34
C TYR A 152 -17.07 15.97 12.45
N THR A 153 -17.97 16.14 11.49
CA THR A 153 -18.03 17.31 10.60
C THR A 153 -19.42 17.96 10.63
N ARG A 154 -19.59 19.05 9.92
CA ARG A 154 -20.87 19.76 9.76
C ARG A 154 -21.87 18.94 8.94
N PRO A 155 -23.18 19.07 9.24
CA PRO A 155 -23.80 19.91 10.25
C PRO A 155 -23.67 19.33 11.68
N ALA A 156 -23.82 20.17 12.72
CA ALA A 156 -23.76 19.75 14.12
C ALA A 156 -24.89 18.79 14.54
N GLU A 157 -26.01 18.81 13.81
CA GLU A 157 -27.12 17.87 13.95
C GLU A 157 -27.65 17.47 12.58
N TYR A 158 -27.88 16.15 12.39
CA TYR A 158 -28.49 15.61 11.19
C TYR A 158 -29.41 14.45 11.52
N LYS A 159 -30.72 14.56 11.24
CA LYS A 159 -31.75 13.52 11.48
C LYS A 159 -31.76 12.96 12.91
N GLY A 160 -31.53 13.80 13.91
CA GLY A 160 -31.45 13.40 15.31
C GLY A 160 -30.07 12.93 15.80
N TRP A 161 -29.12 12.76 14.91
CA TRP A 161 -27.73 12.49 15.25
C TRP A 161 -27.01 13.79 15.57
N LYS A 162 -26.38 13.86 16.74
CA LYS A 162 -25.72 15.09 17.22
C LYS A 162 -24.23 14.90 17.40
N VAL A 163 -23.47 15.93 17.07
CA VAL A 163 -22.06 16.02 17.44
C VAL A 163 -21.99 16.16 18.97
N PRO A 164 -21.06 15.44 19.66
CA PRO A 164 -20.88 15.60 21.10
C PRO A 164 -20.66 17.07 21.49
N GLU A 165 -21.37 17.55 22.51
CA GLU A 165 -21.35 18.96 22.94
C GLU A 165 -19.94 19.44 23.32
N VAL A 166 -19.12 18.54 23.87
CA VAL A 166 -17.72 18.85 24.21
C VAL A 166 -16.92 19.33 22.99
N LEU A 167 -17.19 18.79 21.79
CA LEU A 167 -16.52 19.19 20.55
C LEU A 167 -16.98 20.56 20.02
N LEU A 168 -18.17 20.99 20.43
CA LEU A 168 -18.76 22.27 20.07
C LEU A 168 -18.44 23.37 21.10
N SER A 169 -17.88 23.00 22.25
CA SER A 169 -17.66 23.92 23.39
C SER A 169 -16.55 24.95 23.19
N GLY A 170 -15.61 24.69 22.26
CA GLY A 170 -14.39 25.51 22.10
C GLY A 170 -13.37 25.35 23.25
N ASP A 171 -13.65 24.52 24.27
CA ASP A 171 -12.74 24.26 25.38
C ASP A 171 -11.70 23.20 24.97
N HIS A 172 -10.53 23.65 24.52
CA HIS A 172 -9.46 22.78 24.03
C HIS A 172 -9.04 21.72 25.05
N LYS A 173 -9.03 22.03 26.35
CA LYS A 173 -8.65 21.08 27.41
C LYS A 173 -9.68 19.93 27.52
N LYS A 174 -10.96 20.26 27.46
CA LYS A 174 -12.04 19.25 27.50
C LYS A 174 -12.06 18.43 26.23
N ILE A 175 -11.84 19.05 25.07
CA ILE A 175 -11.74 18.36 23.78
C ILE A 175 -10.59 17.36 23.79
N GLU A 176 -9.39 17.78 24.24
CA GLU A 176 -8.22 16.90 24.34
C GLU A 176 -8.47 15.74 25.34
N ALA A 177 -9.04 16.02 26.49
CA ALA A 177 -9.41 14.98 27.45
C ALA A 177 -10.45 13.99 26.89
N TRP A 178 -11.38 14.47 26.06
CA TRP A 178 -12.36 13.62 25.38
C TRP A 178 -11.69 12.72 24.33
N ARG A 179 -10.76 13.26 23.55
CA ARG A 179 -9.97 12.49 22.55
C ARG A 179 -9.14 11.37 23.18
N LYS A 180 -8.62 11.58 24.39
CA LYS A 180 -7.81 10.62 25.15
C LYS A 180 -8.60 9.58 25.93
N LYS A 181 -9.92 9.70 26.01
CA LYS A 181 -10.79 8.81 26.81
C LYS A 181 -11.11 7.46 26.18
N ARG A 182 -10.25 6.92 25.33
CA ARG A 182 -10.40 5.58 24.76
C ARG A 182 -9.46 4.58 25.36
#